data_42cd929bc61fc38c058be7e0c7f3ce7e
#
_entry.id   42cd929bc61fc38c058be7e0c7f3ce7e
#
_cell.length_a   1.000
_cell.length_b   1.000
_cell.length_c   1.000
_cell.angle_alpha   90.00
_cell.angle_beta   90.00
_cell.angle_gamma   90.00
#
_symmetry.space_group_name_H-M   'P 1'
#
loop_
_entity.id
_entity.type
_entity.pdbx_description
1 polymer ?
#
loop_
_entity_poly.entity_id
_entity_poly.type
_entity_poly.pdbx_seq_one_letter_code
_entity_poly.pdbx_strand_id
1 'polypeptide(L)'
;VNAFGYLAALGDLTGSGKGADPELAGAYLRLKGTDKELNSLFRKEGISAGPTPSGFFVYNYGAAGIHRRGDWMVTLKAFNTDVWGSEIYTKDNRYGRYQSYGSAPIIGSGNPVSAAASGFVQEGWDWNRVPGATTIHLPYPELESPLPGTLMERNPERFSGASSLEGRNGILALHFVEKDRKNFTPGATAYKSVFCFDNRMVFLGSGIDNDNQAYPTETTLFQLRMDSPAEQIEVDGELYDAFPLNLSRGGERLALSDTKGNFYVVKNAAAVNITKKEQTSPNDKTRAPQTGNFATAWIDHGRAPKQAGYEYAVYIQPTNKEITRLIKKDGYEVL
;
A
#
# COMPACT_ATOMS: atom_id res chain seq x y z
N VAL A 1 0.08 4.08 14.33
CA VAL A 1 0.34 4.60 15.67
C VAL A 1 1.19 3.56 16.35
N ASN A 2 2.44 3.88 16.67
CA ASN A 2 3.26 2.94 17.43
C ASN A 2 2.70 2.79 18.86
N ALA A 3 2.94 1.64 19.47
CA ALA A 3 2.45 1.32 20.80
C ALA A 3 2.90 2.34 21.89
N PHE A 4 4.03 3.00 21.69
CA PHE A 4 4.55 4.01 22.62
C PHE A 4 3.71 5.29 22.65
N GLY A 5 3.32 5.82 21.50
CA GLY A 5 2.43 6.99 21.45
C GLY A 5 1.06 6.71 22.07
N TYR A 6 0.55 5.50 21.88
CA TYR A 6 -0.70 5.06 22.49
C TYR A 6 -0.60 4.91 24.00
N LEU A 7 0.45 4.26 24.51
CA LEU A 7 0.67 4.07 25.93
C LEU A 7 0.97 5.39 26.66
N ALA A 8 1.74 6.29 26.03
CA ALA A 8 2.00 7.64 26.58
C ALA A 8 0.71 8.46 26.67
N ALA A 9 -0.12 8.43 25.64
CA ALA A 9 -1.41 9.11 25.64
C ALA A 9 -2.35 8.59 26.75
N LEU A 10 -2.41 7.27 26.95
CA LEU A 10 -3.19 6.67 28.02
C LEU A 10 -2.60 6.99 29.42
N GLY A 11 -1.29 7.04 29.55
CA GLY A 11 -0.62 7.42 30.80
C GLY A 11 -0.92 8.85 31.23
N ASP A 12 -0.91 9.79 30.30
CA ASP A 12 -1.28 11.19 30.57
C ASP A 12 -2.76 11.35 30.93
N LEU A 13 -3.64 10.53 30.38
CA LEU A 13 -5.07 10.53 30.70
C LEU A 13 -5.36 10.14 32.15
N THR A 14 -4.51 9.33 32.75
CA THR A 14 -4.71 8.77 34.11
C THR A 14 -3.83 9.40 35.18
N GLY A 15 -2.74 10.07 34.84
CA GLY A 15 -1.69 10.46 35.80
C GLY A 15 -1.55 11.96 36.07
N SER A 16 -2.04 12.85 35.21
CA SER A 16 -1.77 14.30 35.33
C SER A 16 -2.78 15.09 36.18
N GLY A 17 -3.85 14.46 36.66
CA GLY A 17 -4.94 15.14 37.39
C GLY A 17 -5.78 16.09 36.56
N LYS A 18 -5.62 16.12 35.24
CA LYS A 18 -6.32 17.03 34.32
C LYS A 18 -7.62 16.45 33.73
N GLY A 19 -8.05 15.28 34.15
CA GLY A 19 -9.15 14.56 33.51
C GLY A 19 -8.72 13.86 32.18
N ALA A 20 -9.61 13.09 31.61
CA ALA A 20 -9.35 12.40 30.34
C ALA A 20 -9.49 13.37 29.16
N ASP A 21 -8.58 13.26 28.19
CA ASP A 21 -8.77 13.91 26.88
C ASP A 21 -9.94 13.24 26.13
N PRO A 22 -11.02 13.96 25.83
CA PRO A 22 -12.22 13.36 25.23
C PRO A 22 -11.96 12.74 23.85
N GLU A 23 -11.05 13.28 23.05
CA GLU A 23 -10.76 12.76 21.71
C GLU A 23 -9.96 11.45 21.79
N LEU A 24 -8.94 11.38 22.67
CA LEU A 24 -8.16 10.18 22.88
C LEU A 24 -8.98 9.09 23.58
N ALA A 25 -9.75 9.45 24.59
CA ALA A 25 -10.64 8.53 25.27
C ALA A 25 -11.75 8.01 24.34
N GLY A 26 -12.33 8.88 23.52
CA GLY A 26 -13.30 8.51 22.49
C GLY A 26 -12.72 7.57 21.44
N ALA A 27 -11.46 7.81 21.02
CA ALA A 27 -10.74 6.92 20.11
C ALA A 27 -10.46 5.55 20.77
N TYR A 28 -10.05 5.52 22.04
CA TYR A 28 -9.87 4.28 22.79
C TYR A 28 -11.14 3.45 22.85
N LEU A 29 -12.27 4.07 23.18
CA LEU A 29 -13.58 3.40 23.25
C LEU A 29 -14.03 2.88 21.87
N ARG A 30 -13.81 3.67 20.81
CA ARG A 30 -14.08 3.24 19.42
C ARG A 30 -13.27 2.00 19.03
N LEU A 31 -12.00 1.95 19.44
CA LEU A 31 -11.11 0.81 19.18
C LEU A 31 -11.39 -0.39 20.10
N LYS A 32 -12.50 -0.36 20.86
CA LYS A 32 -12.91 -1.41 21.78
C LYS A 32 -11.84 -1.73 22.82
N GLY A 33 -11.30 -0.68 23.44
CA GLY A 33 -10.35 -0.82 24.56
C GLY A 33 -10.86 -1.75 25.66
N THR A 34 -10.01 -2.65 26.12
CA THR A 34 -10.41 -3.76 27.04
C THR A 34 -10.18 -3.46 28.52
N ASP A 35 -9.50 -2.37 28.83
CA ASP A 35 -9.24 -1.99 30.22
C ASP A 35 -10.54 -1.55 30.92
N LYS A 36 -10.93 -2.29 31.97
CA LYS A 36 -12.18 -2.07 32.68
C LYS A 36 -12.17 -0.79 33.53
N GLU A 37 -11.02 -0.41 34.07
CA GLU A 37 -10.87 0.78 34.92
C GLU A 37 -10.96 2.05 34.05
N LEU A 38 -10.24 2.08 32.91
CA LEU A 38 -10.32 3.18 31.95
C LEU A 38 -11.74 3.30 31.37
N ASN A 39 -12.38 2.20 31.00
CA ASN A 39 -13.75 2.21 30.50
C ASN A 39 -14.72 2.77 31.55
N SER A 40 -14.53 2.43 32.83
CA SER A 40 -15.35 2.96 33.93
C SER A 40 -15.12 4.45 34.16
N LEU A 41 -13.85 4.89 34.11
CA LEU A 41 -13.47 6.30 34.22
C LEU A 41 -14.12 7.14 33.11
N PHE A 42 -13.96 6.74 31.86
CA PHE A 42 -14.49 7.48 30.71
C PHE A 42 -16.01 7.56 30.74
N ARG A 43 -16.70 6.51 31.17
CA ARG A 43 -18.16 6.56 31.36
C ARG A 43 -18.58 7.54 32.45
N LYS A 44 -17.84 7.61 33.58
CA LYS A 44 -18.09 8.57 34.65
C LYS A 44 -17.95 10.02 34.21
N GLU A 45 -16.99 10.26 33.29
CA GLU A 45 -16.76 11.56 32.68
C GLU A 45 -17.67 11.88 31.48
N GLY A 46 -18.66 11.00 31.19
CA GLY A 46 -19.58 11.18 30.10
C GLY A 46 -19.00 11.04 28.71
N ILE A 47 -17.79 10.46 28.58
CA ILE A 47 -17.12 10.28 27.30
C ILE A 47 -17.67 9.02 26.62
N SER A 48 -18.07 9.18 25.36
CA SER A 48 -18.53 8.11 24.49
C SER A 48 -17.51 7.79 23.39
N ALA A 49 -17.69 6.65 22.69
CA ALA A 49 -16.86 6.30 21.56
C ALA A 49 -16.92 7.38 20.47
N GLY A 50 -15.78 7.89 20.07
CA GLY A 50 -15.68 8.88 19.00
C GLY A 50 -16.12 8.33 17.64
N PRO A 51 -16.48 9.18 16.68
CA PRO A 51 -16.86 8.74 15.34
C PRO A 51 -15.66 8.09 14.62
N THR A 52 -15.95 7.19 13.68
CA THR A 52 -14.92 6.65 12.79
C THR A 52 -14.40 7.76 11.88
N PRO A 53 -13.08 8.05 11.89
CA PRO A 53 -12.51 9.07 11.01
C PRO A 53 -12.80 8.75 9.54
N SER A 54 -13.19 9.76 8.77
CA SER A 54 -13.42 9.66 7.33
C SER A 54 -12.86 10.89 6.66
N GLY A 55 -12.12 10.74 5.56
CA GLY A 55 -11.52 11.86 4.86
C GLY A 55 -10.16 11.49 4.27
N PHE A 56 -9.44 12.53 3.88
CA PHE A 56 -8.05 12.45 3.47
C PHE A 56 -7.18 13.21 4.47
N PHE A 57 -6.26 12.51 5.11
CA PHE A 57 -5.40 13.03 6.16
C PHE A 57 -3.96 13.18 5.63
N VAL A 58 -3.38 14.36 5.84
CA VAL A 58 -2.06 14.73 5.34
C VAL A 58 -1.02 14.66 6.45
N TYR A 59 0.07 13.93 6.20
CA TYR A 59 1.19 13.75 7.12
C TYR A 59 2.52 14.04 6.40
N ASN A 60 2.73 15.29 5.97
CA ASN A 60 3.91 15.67 5.16
C ASN A 60 5.24 15.51 5.89
N TYR A 61 5.28 15.60 7.22
CA TYR A 61 6.48 15.27 8.00
C TYR A 61 6.87 13.77 7.92
N GLY A 62 5.92 12.92 7.51
CA GLY A 62 6.16 11.50 7.20
C GLY A 62 6.12 11.19 5.70
N ALA A 63 6.03 12.20 4.82
CA ALA A 63 5.79 12.05 3.39
C ALA A 63 4.65 11.05 3.11
N ALA A 64 3.51 11.23 3.79
CA ALA A 64 2.43 10.26 3.79
C ALA A 64 1.05 10.92 3.71
N GLY A 65 0.08 10.17 3.21
CA GLY A 65 -1.34 10.48 3.26
C GLY A 65 -2.14 9.25 3.69
N ILE A 66 -3.30 9.48 4.29
CA ILE A 66 -4.24 8.41 4.60
C ILE A 66 -5.59 8.77 4.00
N HIS A 67 -6.09 7.92 3.11
CA HIS A 67 -7.43 8.02 2.57
C HIS A 67 -8.33 7.00 3.26
N ARG A 68 -9.40 7.46 3.95
CA ARG A 68 -10.27 6.59 4.73
C ARG A 68 -11.75 6.89 4.48
N ARG A 69 -12.53 5.85 4.31
CA ARG A 69 -14.00 5.88 4.28
C ARG A 69 -14.55 4.64 4.99
N GLY A 70 -15.62 4.83 5.76
CA GLY A 70 -16.25 3.70 6.45
C GLY A 70 -15.24 2.85 7.23
N ASP A 71 -15.15 1.59 6.87
CA ASP A 71 -14.32 0.57 7.52
C ASP A 71 -13.07 0.16 6.71
N TRP A 72 -12.72 0.91 5.67
CA TRP A 72 -11.47 0.72 4.94
C TRP A 72 -10.59 1.98 4.99
N MET A 73 -9.31 1.78 4.79
CA MET A 73 -8.35 2.87 4.60
C MET A 73 -7.24 2.47 3.63
N VAL A 74 -6.62 3.47 3.01
CA VAL A 74 -5.40 3.34 2.23
C VAL A 74 -4.32 4.20 2.86
N THR A 75 -3.16 3.61 3.09
CA THR A 75 -1.97 4.35 3.53
C THR A 75 -1.10 4.63 2.32
N LEU A 76 -0.89 5.90 2.02
CA LEU A 76 -0.04 6.35 0.93
C LEU A 76 1.31 6.75 1.51
N LYS A 77 2.41 6.21 0.98
CA LYS A 77 3.75 6.49 1.49
C LYS A 77 4.72 6.85 0.37
N ALA A 78 5.40 7.99 0.56
CA ALA A 78 6.50 8.47 -0.25
C ALA A 78 7.73 8.71 0.62
N PHE A 79 8.79 9.25 0.04
CA PHE A 79 10.02 9.68 0.71
C PHE A 79 10.70 10.78 -0.09
N ASN A 80 11.57 11.55 0.57
CA ASN A 80 12.32 12.65 -0.06
C ASN A 80 13.67 12.84 0.65
N THR A 81 14.35 13.96 0.40
CA THR A 81 15.66 14.26 1.01
C THR A 81 15.58 14.41 2.53
N ASP A 82 14.46 14.88 3.05
CA ASP A 82 14.27 15.22 4.45
C ASP A 82 13.59 14.08 5.24
N VAL A 83 12.76 13.28 4.56
CA VAL A 83 11.99 12.17 5.12
C VAL A 83 12.46 10.85 4.51
N TRP A 84 13.04 9.97 5.32
CA TRP A 84 13.37 8.62 4.85
C TRP A 84 12.13 7.76 4.61
N GLY A 85 12.25 6.85 3.67
CA GLY A 85 11.15 5.99 3.26
C GLY A 85 10.90 4.84 4.22
N SER A 86 11.96 4.12 4.52
CA SER A 86 11.95 2.99 5.44
C SER A 86 13.26 2.90 6.21
N GLU A 87 13.17 2.39 7.41
CA GLU A 87 14.32 1.88 8.14
C GLU A 87 14.50 0.42 7.76
N ILE A 88 15.62 0.11 7.13
CA ILE A 88 15.94 -1.24 6.70
C ILE A 88 16.94 -1.81 7.68
N TYR A 89 16.50 -2.81 8.46
CA TYR A 89 17.34 -3.51 9.42
C TYR A 89 17.79 -4.85 8.86
N THR A 90 19.04 -5.20 9.04
CA THR A 90 19.54 -6.52 8.62
C THR A 90 18.95 -7.70 9.41
N LYS A 91 18.17 -7.43 10.46
CA LYS A 91 17.56 -8.45 11.33
C LYS A 91 16.03 -8.44 11.34
N ASP A 92 15.38 -7.34 10.99
CA ASP A 92 13.94 -7.17 11.21
C ASP A 92 13.15 -6.61 10.01
N ASN A 93 13.77 -5.90 9.09
CA ASN A 93 13.15 -5.33 7.89
C ASN A 93 14.15 -5.37 6.74
N ARG A 94 14.74 -6.52 6.53
CA ARG A 94 15.84 -6.76 5.60
C ARG A 94 15.53 -6.41 4.16
N TYR A 95 14.30 -6.66 3.74
CA TYR A 95 13.80 -6.48 2.37
C TYR A 95 12.88 -5.26 2.21
N GLY A 96 12.86 -4.35 3.20
CA GLY A 96 11.92 -3.21 3.26
C GLY A 96 12.21 -2.04 2.32
N ARG A 97 13.08 -2.21 1.31
CA ARG A 97 13.50 -1.14 0.38
C ARG A 97 12.32 -0.41 -0.25
N TYR A 98 11.35 -1.15 -0.77
CA TYR A 98 10.31 -0.62 -1.64
C TYR A 98 9.05 -0.11 -0.93
N GLN A 99 9.02 -0.12 0.40
CA GLN A 99 7.85 0.27 1.19
C GLN A 99 7.39 1.72 0.99
N SER A 100 8.23 2.57 0.42
CA SER A 100 7.95 4.00 0.24
C SER A 100 8.02 4.50 -1.21
N TYR A 101 8.11 3.61 -2.17
CA TYR A 101 8.19 3.93 -3.59
C TYR A 101 6.80 4.26 -4.20
N GLY A 102 6.02 5.07 -3.46
CA GLY A 102 4.64 5.38 -3.81
C GLY A 102 3.69 4.24 -3.46
N SER A 103 3.93 3.55 -2.36
CA SER A 103 3.08 2.45 -1.92
C SER A 103 1.70 2.92 -1.48
N ALA A 104 0.71 2.08 -1.70
CA ALA A 104 -0.70 2.35 -1.43
C ALA A 104 -1.46 1.06 -1.04
N PRO A 105 -1.08 0.35 0.03
CA PRO A 105 -1.83 -0.82 0.47
C PRO A 105 -3.23 -0.42 0.93
N ILE A 106 -4.22 -1.19 0.48
CA ILE A 106 -5.62 -1.07 0.88
C ILE A 106 -5.85 -1.98 2.09
N ILE A 107 -6.35 -1.42 3.16
CA ILE A 107 -6.64 -2.12 4.41
C ILE A 107 -8.16 -2.13 4.59
N GLY A 108 -8.74 -3.31 4.59
CA GLY A 108 -10.17 -3.53 4.80
C GLY A 108 -10.58 -3.45 6.27
N SER A 109 -11.81 -3.87 6.54
CA SER A 109 -12.39 -3.86 7.89
C SER A 109 -11.66 -4.79 8.86
N GLY A 110 -11.75 -4.48 10.15
CA GLY A 110 -11.18 -5.27 11.24
C GLY A 110 -9.85 -4.76 11.74
N ASN A 111 -9.02 -5.67 12.26
CA ASN A 111 -7.70 -5.33 12.77
C ASN A 111 -6.74 -5.07 11.59
N PRO A 112 -6.19 -3.85 11.42
CA PRO A 112 -5.38 -3.47 10.27
C PRO A 112 -4.08 -4.27 10.11
N VAL A 113 -3.60 -4.92 11.17
CA VAL A 113 -2.40 -5.77 11.11
C VAL A 113 -2.72 -7.25 10.86
N SER A 114 -3.99 -7.62 10.80
CA SER A 114 -4.38 -8.98 10.44
C SER A 114 -4.28 -9.23 8.93
N ALA A 115 -3.98 -10.45 8.53
CA ALA A 115 -3.98 -10.85 7.13
C ALA A 115 -5.36 -10.64 6.46
N ALA A 116 -6.45 -10.84 7.21
CA ALA A 116 -7.79 -10.62 6.72
C ALA A 116 -8.03 -9.19 6.27
N ALA A 117 -7.56 -8.20 7.03
CA ALA A 117 -7.71 -6.78 6.68
C ALA A 117 -6.65 -6.29 5.69
N SER A 118 -5.36 -6.59 5.93
CA SER A 118 -4.25 -6.06 5.14
C SER A 118 -3.90 -6.89 3.91
N GLY A 119 -4.24 -8.17 3.88
CA GLY A 119 -3.74 -9.11 2.86
C GLY A 119 -2.27 -9.48 3.03
N PHE A 120 -1.59 -8.96 4.05
CA PHE A 120 -0.19 -9.21 4.30
C PHE A 120 0.02 -10.36 5.28
N VAL A 121 0.88 -11.29 4.89
CA VAL A 121 1.62 -12.21 5.77
C VAL A 121 3.03 -12.30 5.25
N GLN A 122 3.99 -12.58 6.13
CA GLN A 122 5.39 -12.67 5.72
C GLN A 122 5.67 -13.91 4.87
N GLU A 123 5.01 -15.04 5.20
CA GLU A 123 5.18 -16.32 4.56
C GLU A 123 4.77 -16.28 3.09
N GLY A 124 5.76 -16.30 2.20
CA GLY A 124 5.56 -16.23 0.75
C GLY A 124 5.37 -14.82 0.17
N TRP A 125 5.46 -13.76 0.99
CA TRP A 125 5.36 -12.38 0.50
C TRP A 125 6.50 -12.04 -0.45
N ASP A 126 6.19 -11.66 -1.69
CA ASP A 126 7.18 -11.13 -2.61
C ASP A 126 7.58 -9.70 -2.21
N TRP A 127 8.75 -9.56 -1.62
CA TRP A 127 9.26 -8.30 -1.09
C TRP A 127 9.52 -7.23 -2.17
N ASN A 128 9.56 -7.61 -3.44
CA ASN A 128 9.64 -6.68 -4.56
C ASN A 128 8.28 -6.01 -4.86
N ARG A 129 7.17 -6.68 -4.53
CA ARG A 129 5.81 -6.29 -4.92
C ARG A 129 5.04 -5.67 -3.78
N VAL A 130 5.23 -4.38 -3.56
CA VAL A 130 4.45 -3.60 -2.60
C VAL A 130 3.29 -2.92 -3.35
N PRO A 131 2.02 -3.09 -2.96
CA PRO A 131 0.89 -2.47 -3.66
C PRO A 131 1.08 -0.97 -3.90
N GLY A 132 0.89 -0.52 -5.14
CA GLY A 132 1.10 0.86 -5.59
C GLY A 132 2.55 1.21 -5.95
N ALA A 133 3.56 0.47 -5.48
CA ALA A 133 4.96 0.79 -5.75
C ALA A 133 5.38 0.45 -7.19
N THR A 134 6.32 1.24 -7.73
CA THR A 134 7.04 0.95 -8.98
C THR A 134 8.47 0.56 -8.62
N THR A 135 8.91 -0.64 -9.01
CA THR A 135 10.12 -1.27 -8.49
C THR A 135 10.82 -2.07 -9.58
N ILE A 136 12.12 -2.28 -9.44
CA ILE A 136 12.85 -3.29 -10.21
C ILE A 136 12.74 -4.60 -9.44
N HIS A 137 12.28 -5.67 -10.09
CA HIS A 137 12.08 -6.97 -9.47
C HIS A 137 13.41 -7.72 -9.32
N LEU A 138 14.09 -7.46 -8.21
CA LEU A 138 15.42 -7.98 -7.93
C LEU A 138 15.39 -9.39 -7.31
N PRO A 139 16.44 -10.21 -7.55
CA PRO A 139 16.68 -11.37 -6.68
C PRO A 139 16.86 -10.93 -5.22
N TYR A 140 16.37 -11.69 -4.27
CA TYR A 140 16.41 -11.32 -2.86
C TYR A 140 17.81 -10.96 -2.31
N PRO A 141 18.92 -11.61 -2.72
CA PRO A 141 20.26 -11.18 -2.32
C PRO A 141 20.65 -9.77 -2.77
N GLU A 142 20.05 -9.27 -3.88
CA GLU A 142 20.27 -7.91 -4.39
C GLU A 142 19.26 -6.92 -3.78
N LEU A 143 18.05 -7.39 -3.44
CA LEU A 143 17.04 -6.59 -2.75
C LEU A 143 17.41 -6.32 -1.30
N GLU A 144 18.12 -7.24 -0.66
CA GLU A 144 18.53 -7.15 0.74
C GLU A 144 19.29 -5.86 1.04
N SER A 145 19.16 -5.33 2.25
CA SER A 145 19.94 -4.18 2.70
C SER A 145 21.45 -4.38 2.43
N PRO A 146 22.10 -3.45 1.74
CA PRO A 146 23.53 -3.56 1.40
C PRO A 146 24.46 -3.28 2.59
N LEU A 147 23.93 -2.77 3.71
CA LEU A 147 24.71 -2.35 4.86
C LEU A 147 24.36 -3.19 6.09
N PRO A 148 25.33 -3.52 6.95
CA PRO A 148 25.05 -4.06 8.27
C PRO A 148 24.40 -2.99 9.15
N GLY A 149 23.50 -3.39 10.05
CA GLY A 149 22.78 -2.48 10.93
C GLY A 149 21.54 -1.86 10.28
N THR A 150 21.38 -0.57 10.44
CA THR A 150 20.22 0.19 9.97
C THR A 150 20.57 1.04 8.77
N LEU A 151 19.74 0.96 7.73
CA LEU A 151 19.77 1.86 6.58
C LEU A 151 18.49 2.67 6.55
N MET A 152 18.60 4.00 6.71
CA MET A 152 17.51 4.94 6.50
C MET A 152 17.61 5.47 5.07
N GLU A 153 16.82 4.87 4.16
CA GLU A 153 16.88 5.24 2.75
C GLU A 153 16.17 6.56 2.50
N ARG A 154 16.85 7.46 1.78
CA ARG A 154 16.32 8.77 1.37
C ARG A 154 16.38 8.90 -0.15
N ASN A 155 15.34 9.51 -0.69
CA ASN A 155 15.32 9.97 -2.06
C ASN A 155 16.22 11.22 -2.20
N PRO A 156 17.09 11.33 -3.22
CA PRO A 156 17.84 12.57 -3.47
C PRO A 156 16.95 13.75 -3.88
N GLU A 157 15.71 13.48 -4.33
CA GLU A 157 14.77 14.50 -4.75
C GLU A 157 13.91 15.03 -3.58
N ARG A 158 13.54 16.31 -3.64
CA ARG A 158 12.69 16.94 -2.63
C ARG A 158 11.21 16.79 -2.90
N PHE A 159 10.84 16.57 -4.16
CA PHE A 159 9.44 16.56 -4.57
C PHE A 159 8.74 15.30 -4.08
N SER A 160 8.13 15.40 -2.92
CA SER A 160 7.12 14.44 -2.43
C SER A 160 6.25 15.09 -1.37
N GLY A 161 4.98 14.72 -1.35
CA GLY A 161 4.06 15.18 -0.32
C GLY A 161 2.62 14.85 -0.65
N ALA A 162 1.77 15.19 0.30
CA ALA A 162 0.33 15.04 0.20
C ALA A 162 -0.37 16.40 0.37
N SER A 163 -1.53 16.53 -0.24
CA SER A 163 -2.43 17.67 -0.05
C SER A 163 -3.87 17.18 0.01
N SER A 164 -4.73 17.88 0.74
CA SER A 164 -6.15 17.53 0.81
C SER A 164 -7.02 18.69 0.34
N LEU A 165 -8.13 18.35 -0.28
CA LEU A 165 -9.22 19.26 -0.61
C LEU A 165 -10.31 19.08 0.44
N GLU A 166 -10.49 20.10 1.28
CA GLU A 166 -11.50 20.16 2.35
C GLU A 166 -11.46 18.97 3.34
N GLY A 167 -10.28 18.36 3.53
CA GLY A 167 -10.13 17.15 4.35
C GLY A 167 -10.85 15.91 3.82
N ARG A 168 -11.53 16.01 2.68
CA ARG A 168 -12.35 14.94 2.09
C ARG A 168 -11.61 14.15 1.02
N ASN A 169 -11.12 14.82 0.02
CA ASN A 169 -10.36 14.24 -1.09
C ASN A 169 -8.90 14.65 -1.00
N GLY A 170 -8.01 14.00 -1.72
CA GLY A 170 -6.63 14.39 -1.66
C GLY A 170 -5.75 13.76 -2.71
N ILE A 171 -4.49 14.14 -2.66
CA ILE A 171 -3.43 13.67 -3.55
C ILE A 171 -2.18 13.36 -2.74
N LEU A 172 -1.45 12.34 -3.16
CA LEU A 172 -0.04 12.17 -2.84
C LEU A 172 0.74 12.12 -4.14
N ALA A 173 1.87 12.85 -4.20
CA ALA A 173 2.74 12.82 -5.36
C ALA A 173 4.21 12.74 -4.93
N LEU A 174 5.04 12.13 -5.77
CA LEU A 174 6.48 12.07 -5.58
C LEU A 174 7.22 11.97 -6.92
N HIS A 175 8.43 12.51 -6.92
CA HIS A 175 9.48 12.16 -7.86
C HIS A 175 10.50 11.31 -7.11
N PHE A 176 10.67 10.03 -7.45
CA PHE A 176 11.72 9.24 -6.84
C PHE A 176 12.89 9.04 -7.79
N VAL A 177 14.09 8.98 -7.21
CA VAL A 177 15.34 8.65 -7.88
C VAL A 177 16.12 7.73 -6.95
N GLU A 178 16.57 6.58 -7.43
CA GLU A 178 17.45 5.72 -6.66
C GLU A 178 18.87 6.31 -6.59
N LYS A 179 19.47 6.24 -5.41
CA LYS A 179 20.86 6.67 -5.21
C LYS A 179 21.84 5.71 -5.86
N ASP A 180 23.00 6.25 -6.26
CA ASP A 180 24.17 5.44 -6.60
C ASP A 180 24.74 4.79 -5.33
N ARG A 181 24.35 3.55 -5.11
CA ARG A 181 24.74 2.74 -3.96
C ARG A 181 24.77 1.27 -4.36
N LYS A 182 25.60 0.49 -3.70
CA LYS A 182 25.64 -0.97 -3.87
C LYS A 182 24.24 -1.57 -3.77
N ASN A 183 23.90 -2.44 -4.69
CA ASN A 183 22.60 -3.11 -4.86
C ASN A 183 21.44 -2.19 -5.23
N PHE A 184 21.66 -0.90 -5.49
CA PHE A 184 20.68 0.01 -6.05
C PHE A 184 20.95 0.21 -7.54
N THR A 185 19.98 0.70 -8.29
CA THR A 185 20.11 0.98 -9.72
C THR A 185 20.21 2.48 -9.93
N PRO A 186 21.43 3.03 -10.09
CA PRO A 186 21.60 4.45 -10.34
C PRO A 186 20.77 4.91 -11.53
N GLY A 187 20.12 6.07 -11.42
CA GLY A 187 19.27 6.60 -12.47
C GLY A 187 17.89 5.98 -12.59
N ALA A 188 17.53 4.99 -11.76
CA ALA A 188 16.15 4.54 -11.69
C ALA A 188 15.27 5.66 -11.13
N THR A 189 14.26 6.08 -11.89
CA THR A 189 13.42 7.24 -11.59
C THR A 189 11.99 7.04 -12.03
N ALA A 190 11.05 7.75 -11.39
CA ALA A 190 9.67 7.89 -11.85
C ALA A 190 8.98 9.08 -11.17
N TYR A 191 8.06 9.73 -11.88
CA TYR A 191 7.04 10.60 -11.30
C TYR A 191 5.79 9.77 -11.03
N LYS A 192 5.23 9.91 -9.83
CA LYS A 192 4.03 9.18 -9.40
C LYS A 192 3.07 10.11 -8.70
N SER A 193 1.79 9.92 -8.97
CA SER A 193 0.72 10.61 -8.24
C SER A 193 -0.47 9.69 -8.02
N VAL A 194 -1.15 9.88 -6.90
CA VAL A 194 -2.37 9.16 -6.52
C VAL A 194 -3.41 10.17 -6.13
N PHE A 195 -4.51 10.23 -6.86
CA PHE A 195 -5.65 11.10 -6.59
C PHE A 195 -6.75 10.28 -5.91
N CYS A 196 -7.24 10.73 -4.77
CA CYS A 196 -8.18 10.02 -3.92
C CYS A 196 -9.53 10.74 -3.87
N PHE A 197 -10.60 10.07 -4.31
CA PHE A 197 -11.97 10.60 -4.38
C PHE A 197 -12.97 9.55 -3.88
N ASP A 198 -13.74 9.85 -2.83
CA ASP A 198 -14.74 8.94 -2.26
C ASP A 198 -14.20 7.49 -2.09
N ASN A 199 -14.69 6.51 -2.86
CA ASN A 199 -14.18 5.13 -2.87
C ASN A 199 -13.23 4.83 -4.04
N ARG A 200 -12.73 5.86 -4.74
CA ARG A 200 -11.91 5.73 -5.93
C ARG A 200 -10.55 6.39 -5.77
N MET A 201 -9.53 5.73 -6.27
CA MET A 201 -8.19 6.28 -6.43
C MET A 201 -7.75 6.18 -7.88
N VAL A 202 -7.14 7.24 -8.41
CA VAL A 202 -6.52 7.26 -9.74
C VAL A 202 -5.01 7.36 -9.57
N PHE A 203 -4.30 6.42 -10.14
CA PHE A 203 -2.84 6.32 -10.09
C PHE A 203 -2.25 6.67 -11.44
N LEU A 204 -1.33 7.62 -11.45
CA LEU A 204 -0.57 8.02 -12.63
C LEU A 204 0.91 7.85 -12.37
N GLY A 205 1.61 7.27 -13.32
CA GLY A 205 3.05 7.16 -13.35
C GLY A 205 3.61 7.58 -14.69
N SER A 206 4.70 8.32 -14.69
CA SER A 206 5.38 8.77 -15.92
C SER A 206 6.88 8.87 -15.70
N GLY A 207 7.64 8.97 -16.81
CA GLY A 207 9.10 9.07 -16.73
C GLY A 207 9.74 7.89 -15.99
N ILE A 208 9.14 6.69 -16.08
CA ILE A 208 9.74 5.48 -15.53
C ILE A 208 10.93 5.13 -16.41
N ASP A 209 12.12 5.28 -15.83
CA ASP A 209 13.38 5.14 -16.56
C ASP A 209 14.43 4.45 -15.70
N ASN A 210 15.19 3.55 -16.29
CA ASN A 210 16.42 2.99 -15.72
C ASN A 210 17.24 2.25 -16.79
N ASP A 211 18.44 1.79 -16.43
CA ASP A 211 19.35 1.07 -17.31
C ASP A 211 19.51 -0.42 -16.94
N ASN A 212 18.67 -0.95 -16.05
CA ASN A 212 18.78 -2.34 -15.61
C ASN A 212 18.26 -3.31 -16.68
N GLN A 213 19.20 -3.92 -17.42
CA GLN A 213 18.91 -4.93 -18.46
C GLN A 213 18.64 -6.32 -17.88
N ALA A 214 18.97 -6.56 -16.62
CA ALA A 214 18.89 -7.89 -16.03
C ALA A 214 17.48 -8.22 -15.53
N TYR A 215 16.77 -7.23 -14.95
CA TYR A 215 15.52 -7.46 -14.24
C TYR A 215 14.40 -6.54 -14.72
N PRO A 216 13.14 -7.01 -14.73
CA PRO A 216 12.00 -6.20 -15.14
C PRO A 216 11.69 -5.10 -14.12
N THR A 217 11.13 -4.01 -14.61
CA THR A 217 10.53 -2.95 -13.81
C THR A 217 9.02 -3.17 -13.78
N GLU A 218 8.43 -3.15 -12.60
CA GLU A 218 7.03 -3.49 -12.37
C GLU A 218 6.31 -2.41 -11.54
N THR A 219 5.03 -2.17 -11.82
CA THR A 219 4.14 -1.43 -10.91
C THR A 219 3.10 -2.39 -10.35
N THR A 220 3.14 -2.63 -9.04
CA THR A 220 2.26 -3.58 -8.39
C THR A 220 0.87 -2.98 -8.19
N LEU A 221 -0.17 -3.64 -8.69
CA LEU A 221 -1.56 -3.30 -8.45
C LEU A 221 -2.00 -3.80 -7.08
N PHE A 222 -1.84 -5.10 -6.84
CA PHE A 222 -2.09 -5.72 -5.55
C PHE A 222 -1.22 -6.96 -5.35
N GLN A 223 -1.01 -7.32 -4.09
CA GLN A 223 -0.51 -8.59 -3.62
C GLN A 223 -1.26 -8.93 -2.33
N LEU A 224 -2.02 -10.02 -2.33
CA LEU A 224 -2.91 -10.38 -1.24
C LEU A 224 -2.78 -11.85 -0.91
N ARG A 225 -2.60 -12.16 0.37
CA ARG A 225 -2.70 -13.52 0.85
C ARG A 225 -4.08 -14.08 0.59
N MET A 226 -4.13 -15.32 0.12
CA MET A 226 -5.34 -16.09 -0.06
C MET A 226 -5.54 -17.06 1.11
N ASP A 227 -6.73 -17.08 1.67
CA ASP A 227 -7.13 -18.05 2.71
C ASP A 227 -7.54 -19.39 2.08
N SER A 228 -7.99 -19.36 0.81
CA SER A 228 -8.36 -20.53 0.02
C SER A 228 -7.88 -20.40 -1.43
N PRO A 229 -7.38 -21.50 -2.04
CA PRO A 229 -7.12 -21.55 -3.48
C PRO A 229 -8.36 -21.25 -4.35
N ALA A 230 -9.56 -21.45 -3.81
CA ALA A 230 -10.82 -21.23 -4.51
C ALA A 230 -11.27 -19.74 -4.57
N GLU A 231 -10.55 -18.82 -3.92
CA GLU A 231 -10.85 -17.39 -4.05
C GLU A 231 -10.76 -16.97 -5.51
N GLN A 232 -11.76 -16.19 -5.96
CA GLN A 232 -11.91 -15.82 -7.35
C GLN A 232 -11.31 -14.43 -7.63
N ILE A 233 -10.86 -14.26 -8.86
CA ILE A 233 -10.52 -12.97 -9.48
C ILE A 233 -11.40 -12.83 -10.73
N GLU A 234 -11.97 -11.66 -10.93
CA GLU A 234 -12.67 -11.31 -12.17
C GLU A 234 -11.71 -10.56 -13.09
N VAL A 235 -11.68 -10.91 -14.38
CA VAL A 235 -10.90 -10.20 -15.41
C VAL A 235 -11.81 -9.98 -16.62
N ASP A 236 -12.08 -8.72 -16.97
CA ASP A 236 -12.97 -8.31 -18.07
C ASP A 236 -14.37 -8.95 -18.03
N GLY A 237 -14.89 -9.20 -16.82
CA GLY A 237 -16.20 -9.82 -16.60
C GLY A 237 -16.18 -11.35 -16.56
N GLU A 238 -15.03 -11.98 -16.72
CA GLU A 238 -14.85 -13.42 -16.60
C GLU A 238 -14.25 -13.76 -15.24
N LEU A 239 -14.86 -14.75 -14.54
CA LEU A 239 -14.40 -15.21 -13.23
C LEU A 239 -13.40 -16.35 -13.36
N TYR A 240 -12.29 -16.22 -12.66
CA TYR A 240 -11.20 -17.21 -12.61
C TYR A 240 -11.06 -17.79 -11.20
N ASP A 241 -11.42 -19.05 -11.05
CA ASP A 241 -11.26 -19.84 -9.82
C ASP A 241 -10.04 -20.80 -9.85
N ALA A 242 -9.44 -21.01 -11.01
CA ALA A 242 -8.29 -21.90 -11.18
C ALA A 242 -7.13 -21.58 -10.21
N PHE A 243 -6.46 -22.61 -9.72
CA PHE A 243 -5.24 -22.51 -8.93
C PHE A 243 -4.27 -23.66 -9.29
N PRO A 244 -3.05 -23.40 -9.73
CA PRO A 244 -2.51 -22.07 -10.00
C PRO A 244 -3.16 -21.36 -11.20
N LEU A 245 -3.20 -20.05 -11.17
CA LEU A 245 -3.58 -19.18 -12.28
C LEU A 245 -2.37 -18.36 -12.71
N ASN A 246 -2.20 -18.21 -14.02
CA ASN A 246 -1.19 -17.32 -14.60
C ASN A 246 -1.74 -16.73 -15.90
N LEU A 247 -2.04 -15.44 -15.86
CA LEU A 247 -2.57 -14.70 -17.00
C LEU A 247 -1.64 -13.52 -17.31
N SER A 248 -1.50 -13.20 -18.58
CA SER A 248 -0.94 -11.93 -19.03
C SER A 248 -1.94 -11.30 -20.01
N ARG A 249 -2.30 -10.05 -19.76
CA ARG A 249 -3.26 -9.28 -20.55
C ARG A 249 -2.67 -7.91 -20.84
N GLY A 250 -2.90 -7.40 -22.04
CA GLY A 250 -2.55 -6.04 -22.44
C GLY A 250 -3.68 -5.44 -23.26
N GLY A 251 -3.60 -4.15 -23.54
CA GLY A 251 -4.56 -3.47 -24.39
C GLY A 251 -4.87 -2.05 -23.91
N GLU A 252 -5.79 -1.40 -24.61
CA GLU A 252 -6.24 -0.05 -24.27
C GLU A 252 -6.91 0.01 -22.90
N ARG A 253 -7.54 -1.09 -22.49
CA ARG A 253 -8.26 -1.17 -21.23
C ARG A 253 -8.32 -2.62 -20.72
N LEU A 254 -8.10 -2.76 -19.42
CA LEU A 254 -8.27 -4.01 -18.68
C LEU A 254 -9.03 -3.73 -17.39
N ALA A 255 -10.05 -4.51 -17.09
CA ALA A 255 -10.81 -4.45 -15.84
C ALA A 255 -10.58 -5.73 -15.03
N LEU A 256 -10.20 -5.62 -13.77
CA LEU A 256 -9.99 -6.80 -12.92
C LEU A 256 -10.38 -6.54 -11.46
N SER A 257 -10.78 -7.58 -10.75
CA SER A 257 -10.96 -7.54 -9.28
C SER A 257 -9.77 -8.16 -8.55
N ASP A 258 -9.59 -7.79 -7.28
CA ASP A 258 -8.77 -8.56 -6.36
C ASP A 258 -9.63 -9.52 -5.52
N THR A 259 -8.99 -10.30 -4.62
CA THR A 259 -9.69 -11.25 -3.74
C THR A 259 -10.37 -10.60 -2.51
N LYS A 260 -10.24 -9.27 -2.35
CA LYS A 260 -10.86 -8.49 -1.26
C LYS A 260 -12.03 -7.62 -1.75
N GLY A 261 -12.43 -7.78 -3.01
CA GLY A 261 -13.56 -7.06 -3.60
C GLY A 261 -13.24 -5.64 -4.06
N ASN A 262 -11.97 -5.28 -4.23
CA ASN A 262 -11.60 -4.05 -4.90
C ASN A 262 -11.54 -4.29 -6.41
N PHE A 263 -11.82 -3.26 -7.18
CA PHE A 263 -11.91 -3.33 -8.64
C PHE A 263 -10.96 -2.34 -9.30
N TYR A 264 -10.19 -2.83 -10.25
CA TYR A 264 -9.13 -2.09 -10.93
C TYR A 264 -9.50 -1.89 -12.40
N VAL A 265 -9.23 -0.71 -12.92
CA VAL A 265 -9.29 -0.40 -14.36
C VAL A 265 -7.94 0.12 -14.78
N VAL A 266 -7.23 -0.65 -15.60
CA VAL A 266 -5.89 -0.30 -16.11
C VAL A 266 -6.04 0.15 -17.55
N LYS A 267 -5.39 1.27 -17.92
CA LYS A 267 -5.44 1.81 -19.27
C LYS A 267 -4.09 1.69 -19.97
N ASN A 268 -4.14 1.42 -21.28
CA ASN A 268 -2.99 1.44 -22.17
C ASN A 268 -1.78 0.64 -21.66
N ALA A 269 -2.02 -0.50 -21.02
CA ALA A 269 -0.97 -1.35 -20.49
C ALA A 269 -0.42 -2.28 -21.57
N ALA A 270 0.90 -2.32 -21.72
CA ALA A 270 1.57 -3.28 -22.61
C ALA A 270 1.36 -4.71 -22.10
N ALA A 271 1.52 -4.93 -20.79
CA ALA A 271 1.22 -6.19 -20.14
C ALA A 271 0.82 -5.97 -18.68
N VAL A 272 -0.27 -6.60 -18.26
CA VAL A 272 -0.64 -6.79 -16.86
C VAL A 272 -0.58 -8.28 -16.57
N ASN A 273 0.28 -8.66 -15.65
CA ASN A 273 0.40 -10.03 -15.20
C ASN A 273 -0.47 -10.24 -13.97
N ILE A 274 -1.23 -11.33 -13.96
CA ILE A 274 -2.19 -11.69 -12.90
C ILE A 274 -1.93 -13.14 -12.51
N THR A 275 -1.67 -13.39 -11.24
CA THR A 275 -1.38 -14.75 -10.76
C THR A 275 -2.16 -15.09 -9.50
N LYS A 276 -2.53 -16.35 -9.38
CA LYS A 276 -2.93 -17.01 -8.13
C LYS A 276 -2.04 -18.22 -7.96
N LYS A 277 -1.15 -18.22 -6.98
CA LYS A 277 -0.19 -19.33 -6.82
C LYS A 277 0.42 -19.36 -5.43
N GLU A 278 1.05 -20.48 -5.10
CA GLU A 278 2.02 -20.53 -4.01
C GLU A 278 3.24 -19.68 -4.38
N GLN A 279 3.64 -18.80 -3.48
CA GLN A 279 4.86 -18.00 -3.57
C GLN A 279 5.84 -18.44 -2.48
N THR A 280 7.13 -18.40 -2.80
CA THR A 280 8.22 -18.65 -1.87
C THR A 280 9.04 -17.39 -1.72
N SER A 281 9.27 -16.96 -0.48
CA SER A 281 10.12 -15.82 -0.16
C SER A 281 10.95 -16.07 1.09
N PRO A 282 12.06 -15.35 1.28
CA PRO A 282 12.83 -15.46 2.50
C PRO A 282 12.12 -14.73 3.65
N ASN A 283 12.23 -15.32 4.84
CA ASN A 283 11.89 -14.64 6.09
C ASN A 283 12.84 -13.43 6.28
N ASP A 284 12.29 -12.28 6.69
CA ASP A 284 13.04 -11.01 6.81
C ASP A 284 14.13 -11.04 7.89
N LYS A 285 14.01 -11.93 8.88
CA LYS A 285 14.99 -12.10 9.97
C LYS A 285 16.00 -13.18 9.71
N THR A 286 15.50 -14.37 9.33
CA THR A 286 16.30 -15.59 9.28
C THR A 286 16.80 -15.95 7.87
N ARG A 287 16.24 -15.33 6.82
CA ARG A 287 16.41 -15.70 5.40
C ARG A 287 15.91 -17.10 5.06
N ALA A 288 15.30 -17.81 5.99
CA ALA A 288 14.72 -19.12 5.72
C ALA A 288 13.58 -18.99 4.69
N PRO A 289 13.49 -19.89 3.70
CA PRO A 289 12.39 -19.86 2.75
C PRO A 289 11.07 -20.17 3.46
N GLN A 290 10.05 -19.39 3.12
CA GLN A 290 8.69 -19.55 3.60
C GLN A 290 7.73 -19.48 2.43
N THR A 291 6.62 -20.22 2.48
CA THR A 291 5.63 -20.25 1.41
C THR A 291 4.26 -19.79 1.87
N GLY A 292 3.49 -19.26 0.94
CA GLY A 292 2.09 -18.89 1.13
C GLY A 292 1.37 -18.73 -0.21
N ASN A 293 0.06 -18.85 -0.18
CA ASN A 293 -0.77 -18.65 -1.37
C ASN A 293 -1.13 -17.19 -1.53
N PHE A 294 -0.87 -16.63 -2.72
CA PHE A 294 -1.14 -15.23 -3.03
C PHE A 294 -1.87 -15.05 -4.36
N ALA A 295 -2.74 -14.05 -4.37
CA ALA A 295 -3.22 -13.40 -5.56
C ALA A 295 -2.40 -12.12 -5.79
N THR A 296 -1.82 -11.97 -6.97
CA THR A 296 -0.93 -10.84 -7.28
C THR A 296 -1.18 -10.34 -8.69
N ALA A 297 -1.21 -9.00 -8.87
CA ALA A 297 -1.25 -8.40 -10.19
C ALA A 297 -0.29 -7.21 -10.28
N TRP A 298 0.36 -7.06 -11.44
CA TRP A 298 1.28 -5.96 -11.70
C TRP A 298 1.34 -5.59 -13.17
N ILE A 299 1.62 -4.31 -13.45
CA ILE A 299 1.95 -3.81 -14.77
C ILE A 299 3.44 -4.07 -15.01
N ASP A 300 3.78 -4.72 -16.11
CA ASP A 300 5.14 -4.99 -16.53
C ASP A 300 5.62 -3.90 -17.50
N HIS A 301 6.65 -3.16 -17.12
CA HIS A 301 7.27 -2.14 -17.96
C HIS A 301 8.48 -2.67 -18.75
N GLY A 302 8.77 -3.96 -18.63
CA GLY A 302 9.95 -4.57 -19.24
C GLY A 302 11.26 -4.25 -18.52
N ARG A 303 12.37 -4.58 -19.17
CA ARG A 303 13.74 -4.32 -18.68
C ARG A 303 14.24 -3.01 -19.24
N ALA A 304 14.96 -2.26 -18.41
CA ALA A 304 15.50 -0.94 -18.77
C ALA A 304 14.49 -0.04 -19.48
N PRO A 305 13.28 0.17 -18.92
CA PRO A 305 12.28 1.00 -19.56
C PRO A 305 12.79 2.43 -19.76
N LYS A 306 12.34 3.06 -20.86
CA LYS A 306 12.63 4.45 -21.19
C LYS A 306 11.32 5.22 -21.33
N GLN A 307 11.15 6.25 -20.48
CA GLN A 307 9.96 7.11 -20.45
C GLN A 307 8.65 6.32 -20.37
N ALA A 308 8.68 5.16 -19.71
CA ALA A 308 7.47 4.37 -19.51
C ALA A 308 6.50 5.06 -18.54
N GLY A 309 5.23 4.65 -18.58
CA GLY A 309 4.21 5.20 -17.73
C GLY A 309 3.06 4.22 -17.50
N TYR A 310 2.14 4.60 -16.64
CA TYR A 310 0.92 3.85 -16.39
C TYR A 310 -0.22 4.79 -15.98
N GLU A 311 -1.42 4.33 -16.22
CA GLU A 311 -2.65 4.90 -15.72
C GLU A 311 -3.57 3.77 -15.27
N TYR A 312 -3.99 3.81 -14.00
CA TYR A 312 -5.03 2.92 -13.51
C TYR A 312 -5.86 3.56 -12.40
N ALA A 313 -7.09 3.09 -12.26
CA ALA A 313 -7.94 3.44 -11.13
C ALA A 313 -8.26 2.22 -10.29
N VAL A 314 -8.42 2.44 -8.99
CA VAL A 314 -8.92 1.46 -8.03
C VAL A 314 -10.23 1.96 -7.46
N TYR A 315 -11.24 1.12 -7.46
CA TYR A 315 -12.52 1.32 -6.80
C TYR A 315 -12.58 0.38 -5.60
N ILE A 316 -12.59 0.95 -4.41
CA ILE A 316 -12.54 0.19 -3.16
C ILE A 316 -13.96 -0.26 -2.82
N GLN A 317 -14.17 -1.58 -2.74
CA GLN A 317 -15.43 -2.23 -2.43
C GLN A 317 -16.62 -1.62 -3.20
N PRO A 318 -16.55 -1.51 -4.54
CA PRO A 318 -17.63 -0.98 -5.34
C PRO A 318 -18.86 -1.89 -5.27
N THR A 319 -20.04 -1.30 -5.47
CA THR A 319 -21.26 -2.07 -5.62
C THR A 319 -21.31 -2.85 -6.94
N ASN A 320 -22.09 -3.93 -7.02
CA ASN A 320 -22.25 -4.70 -8.26
C ASN A 320 -22.71 -3.82 -9.44
N LYS A 321 -23.52 -2.80 -9.17
CA LYS A 321 -23.96 -1.83 -10.20
C LYS A 321 -22.79 -1.00 -10.71
N GLU A 322 -21.88 -0.58 -9.85
CA GLU A 322 -20.66 0.13 -10.24
C GLU A 322 -19.75 -0.79 -11.05
N ILE A 323 -19.51 -2.03 -10.62
CA ILE A 323 -18.71 -3.02 -11.35
C ILE A 323 -19.25 -3.23 -12.76
N THR A 324 -20.56 -3.50 -12.91
CA THR A 324 -21.21 -3.68 -14.22
C THR A 324 -20.98 -2.48 -15.15
N ARG A 325 -20.99 -1.27 -14.61
CA ARG A 325 -20.68 -0.05 -15.36
C ARG A 325 -19.20 0.03 -15.71
N LEU A 326 -18.33 -0.26 -14.74
CA LEU A 326 -16.87 -0.14 -14.87
C LEU A 326 -16.25 -1.17 -15.82
N ILE A 327 -16.88 -2.32 -16.03
CA ILE A 327 -16.47 -3.28 -17.07
C ILE A 327 -16.63 -2.66 -18.48
N LYS A 328 -17.58 -1.75 -18.66
CA LYS A 328 -17.95 -1.20 -19.98
C LYS A 328 -17.41 0.20 -20.23
N LYS A 329 -17.22 1.00 -19.18
CA LYS A 329 -16.86 2.41 -19.29
C LYS A 329 -16.04 2.85 -18.09
N ASP A 330 -15.03 3.68 -18.32
CA ASP A 330 -14.25 4.32 -17.26
C ASP A 330 -15.13 5.23 -16.42
N GLY A 331 -14.84 5.28 -15.13
CA GLY A 331 -15.51 6.17 -14.19
C GLY A 331 -14.80 7.51 -14.00
N TYR A 332 -13.77 7.81 -14.81
CA TYR A 332 -12.95 9.02 -14.71
C TYR A 332 -12.34 9.37 -16.07
N GLU A 333 -11.82 10.59 -16.18
CA GLU A 333 -11.05 11.10 -17.30
C GLU A 333 -9.83 11.85 -16.75
N VAL A 334 -8.70 11.71 -17.44
CA VAL A 334 -7.47 12.49 -17.17
C VAL A 334 -7.35 13.49 -18.32
N LEU A 335 -7.34 14.78 -18.00
CA LEU A 335 -7.25 15.89 -18.97
C LEU A 335 -5.81 16.34 -19.12
#